data_413c9fe695cfda591c432649c03ef1c8
#
_entry.id   413c9fe695cfda591c432649c03ef1c8
#
_cell.length_a   1.000
_cell.length_b   1.000
_cell.length_c   1.000
_cell.angle_alpha   90.00
_cell.angle_beta   90.00
_cell.angle_gamma   90.00
#
_symmetry.space_group_name_H-M   'P 1'
#
loop_
_entity.id
_entity.type
_entity.pdbx_description
1 polymer ?
#
loop_
_entity_poly.entity_id
_entity_poly.type
_entity_poly.pdbx_seq_one_letter_code
_entity_poly.pdbx_strand_id
1 'polypeptide(L)'
;MTPVLRKWLFETLYKNRYLYRFASTVPFAGQWRAWQRQVLPRITGHDVLELGCGLGDLLVDMIEAGYNCRAVEHSPQMVAAARDTLQRRHLGEKNWILQGSAQHLPFSAKAFDTVVSTFPSEYIYDPDTIAEVERVLRPGGRLIVIEGANLLPVGFLQPLLVLAQMLVYGPSAVYGPRKHRNLDEEMARNQPAERPEDMIVDRSRETGTGITTEVVPDAWFGQHIPLEKFGLHRRSERARSSHWEVYITIGEKIP
;
A
#
# COMPACT_ATOMS: atom_id res chain seq x y z
N MET A 1 14.27 19.80 -6.04
CA MET A 1 14.42 19.56 -4.58
C MET A 1 15.57 18.58 -4.38
N THR A 2 16.56 18.93 -3.57
CA THR A 2 17.72 18.05 -3.33
C THR A 2 17.29 16.81 -2.52
N PRO A 3 17.96 15.64 -2.69
CA PRO A 3 17.64 14.43 -1.92
C PRO A 3 17.65 14.64 -0.41
N VAL A 4 18.57 15.49 0.08
CA VAL A 4 18.71 15.86 1.50
C VAL A 4 17.47 16.61 2.02
N LEU A 5 16.97 17.59 1.25
CA LEU A 5 15.80 18.35 1.62
C LEU A 5 14.53 17.47 1.63
N ARG A 6 14.43 16.52 0.68
CA ARG A 6 13.33 15.56 0.64
C ARG A 6 13.34 14.65 1.88
N LYS A 7 14.51 14.12 2.23
CA LYS A 7 14.67 13.29 3.43
C LYS A 7 14.29 14.06 4.70
N TRP A 8 14.78 15.28 4.86
CA TRP A 8 14.45 16.15 6.00
C TRP A 8 12.96 16.48 6.07
N LEU A 9 12.31 16.75 4.92
CA LEU A 9 10.87 17.00 4.86
C LEU A 9 10.06 15.77 5.30
N PHE A 10 10.40 14.59 4.79
CA PHE A 10 9.75 13.33 5.20
C PHE A 10 9.96 13.05 6.69
N GLU A 11 11.18 13.18 7.21
CA GLU A 11 11.45 13.02 8.64
C GLU A 11 10.63 14.00 9.50
N THR A 12 10.47 15.24 9.04
CA THR A 12 9.64 16.23 9.74
C THR A 12 8.15 15.90 9.68
N LEU A 13 7.66 15.42 8.54
CA LEU A 13 6.28 14.95 8.38
C LEU A 13 5.97 13.79 9.34
N TYR A 14 6.85 12.80 9.42
CA TYR A 14 6.69 11.66 10.33
C TYR A 14 6.80 12.03 11.82
N LYS A 15 7.45 13.14 12.16
CA LYS A 15 7.54 13.64 13.54
C LYS A 15 6.28 14.38 14.00
N ASN A 16 5.41 14.81 13.09
CA ASN A 16 4.23 15.62 13.42
C ASN A 16 2.96 15.01 12.82
N ARG A 17 2.12 14.40 13.68
CA ARG A 17 0.86 13.75 13.29
C ARG A 17 -0.11 14.65 12.50
N TYR A 18 -0.12 15.95 12.78
CA TYR A 18 -1.00 16.91 12.10
C TYR A 18 -0.49 17.21 10.69
N LEU A 19 0.82 17.39 10.53
CA LEU A 19 1.44 17.56 9.22
C LEU A 19 1.29 16.29 8.38
N TYR A 20 1.48 15.11 8.97
CA TYR A 20 1.28 13.84 8.27
C TYR A 20 -0.18 13.68 7.83
N ARG A 21 -1.15 13.94 8.72
CA ARG A 21 -2.58 13.89 8.37
C ARG A 21 -2.94 14.90 7.29
N PHE A 22 -2.42 16.11 7.35
CA PHE A 22 -2.59 17.11 6.30
C PHE A 22 -2.02 16.61 4.96
N ALA A 23 -0.78 16.12 4.96
CA ALA A 23 -0.09 15.62 3.77
C ALA A 23 -0.77 14.39 3.15
N SER A 24 -1.36 13.51 3.97
CA SER A 24 -2.08 12.33 3.49
C SER A 24 -3.54 12.60 3.09
N THR A 25 -4.14 13.72 3.49
CA THR A 25 -5.56 13.98 3.25
C THR A 25 -5.79 15.04 2.17
N VAL A 26 -5.17 16.21 2.31
CA VAL A 26 -5.48 17.38 1.46
C VAL A 26 -5.02 17.19 0.02
N PRO A 27 -3.78 16.77 -0.26
CA PRO A 27 -3.31 16.59 -1.65
C PRO A 27 -4.07 15.50 -2.41
N PHE A 28 -4.76 14.61 -1.69
CA PHE A 28 -5.46 13.45 -2.27
C PHE A 28 -6.98 13.56 -2.13
N ALA A 29 -7.51 14.76 -1.89
CA ALA A 29 -8.95 15.02 -1.77
C ALA A 29 -9.66 14.07 -0.78
N GLY A 30 -9.01 13.69 0.30
CA GLY A 30 -9.56 12.78 1.32
C GLY A 30 -9.61 11.30 0.91
N GLN A 31 -9.10 10.92 -0.28
CA GLN A 31 -9.19 9.55 -0.79
C GLN A 31 -8.21 8.56 -0.12
N TRP A 32 -7.24 9.04 0.65
CA TRP A 32 -6.19 8.21 1.26
C TRP A 32 -6.73 6.96 1.96
N ARG A 33 -7.74 7.15 2.83
CA ARG A 33 -8.35 6.03 3.55
C ARG A 33 -9.11 5.07 2.63
N ALA A 34 -9.77 5.58 1.59
CA ALA A 34 -10.45 4.74 0.59
C ALA A 34 -9.45 3.84 -0.15
N TRP A 35 -8.26 4.36 -0.42
CA TRP A 35 -7.18 3.58 -1.03
C TRP A 35 -6.64 2.50 -0.08
N GLN A 36 -6.35 2.85 1.17
CA GLN A 36 -5.91 1.87 2.17
C GLN A 36 -6.92 0.73 2.34
N ARG A 37 -8.22 1.05 2.35
CA ARG A 37 -9.31 0.07 2.48
C ARG A 37 -9.38 -0.93 1.33
N GLN A 38 -8.64 -0.71 0.22
CA GLN A 38 -8.55 -1.69 -0.85
C GLN A 38 -7.87 -3.00 -0.42
N VAL A 39 -7.21 -3.06 0.72
CA VAL A 39 -6.72 -4.32 1.29
C VAL A 39 -7.85 -5.21 1.81
N LEU A 40 -8.93 -4.64 2.35
CA LEU A 40 -9.99 -5.39 3.05
C LEU A 40 -10.59 -6.55 2.22
N PRO A 41 -11.00 -6.35 0.95
CA PRO A 41 -11.56 -7.43 0.14
C PRO A 41 -10.51 -8.49 -0.28
N ARG A 42 -9.23 -8.27 0.02
CA ARG A 42 -8.08 -9.13 -0.34
C ARG A 42 -7.52 -9.89 0.84
N ILE A 43 -7.92 -9.55 2.06
CA ILE A 43 -7.52 -10.26 3.29
C ILE A 43 -8.06 -11.69 3.22
N THR A 44 -7.20 -12.65 3.58
CA THR A 44 -7.57 -14.05 3.78
C THR A 44 -7.30 -14.43 5.22
N GLY A 45 -8.09 -15.36 5.74
CA GLY A 45 -8.00 -15.81 7.13
C GLY A 45 -8.46 -14.74 8.12
N HIS A 46 -7.99 -14.84 9.36
CA HIS A 46 -8.46 -14.00 10.45
C HIS A 46 -7.34 -13.23 11.14
N ASP A 47 -6.14 -13.79 11.19
CA ASP A 47 -4.98 -13.19 11.85
C ASP A 47 -4.21 -12.30 10.87
N VAL A 48 -4.20 -10.98 11.11
CA VAL A 48 -3.65 -9.97 10.21
C VAL A 48 -2.54 -9.17 10.88
N LEU A 49 -1.41 -9.00 10.20
CA LEU A 49 -0.33 -8.11 10.59
C LEU A 49 -0.26 -6.90 9.68
N GLU A 50 -0.25 -5.69 10.23
CA GLU A 50 0.01 -4.46 9.48
C GLU A 50 1.46 -3.99 9.73
N LEU A 51 2.21 -3.77 8.65
CA LEU A 51 3.54 -3.18 8.68
C LEU A 51 3.46 -1.69 8.34
N GLY A 52 3.93 -0.83 9.26
CA GLY A 52 3.91 0.61 9.09
C GLY A 52 2.50 1.19 9.23
N CYS A 53 1.83 0.97 10.34
CA CYS A 53 0.43 1.39 10.53
C CYS A 53 0.23 2.92 10.59
N GLY A 54 1.29 3.71 10.67
CA GLY A 54 1.21 5.17 10.71
C GLY A 54 0.27 5.69 11.80
N LEU A 55 -0.82 6.37 11.40
CA LEU A 55 -1.83 6.90 12.33
C LEU A 55 -2.83 5.84 12.82
N GLY A 56 -2.78 4.60 12.33
CA GLY A 56 -3.63 3.50 12.75
C GLY A 56 -5.05 3.51 12.17
N ASP A 57 -5.31 4.33 11.14
CA ASP A 57 -6.66 4.43 10.55
C ASP A 57 -7.10 3.10 9.89
N LEU A 58 -6.19 2.43 9.14
CA LEU A 58 -6.48 1.13 8.54
C LEU A 58 -6.56 0.01 9.59
N LEU A 59 -5.68 0.06 10.61
CA LEU A 59 -5.73 -0.89 11.73
C LEU A 59 -7.11 -0.89 12.40
N VAL A 60 -7.67 0.31 12.64
CA VAL A 60 -9.04 0.45 13.15
C VAL A 60 -10.06 -0.20 12.19
N ASP A 61 -9.97 0.09 10.88
CA ASP A 61 -10.88 -0.48 9.90
C ASP A 61 -10.86 -2.01 9.89
N MET A 62 -9.67 -2.62 10.01
CA MET A 62 -9.51 -4.08 10.05
C MET A 62 -10.07 -4.67 11.35
N ILE A 63 -9.81 -4.05 12.50
CA ILE A 63 -10.35 -4.49 13.79
C ILE A 63 -11.88 -4.39 13.82
N GLU A 64 -12.45 -3.28 13.35
CA GLU A 64 -13.91 -3.07 13.24
C GLU A 64 -14.56 -4.05 12.26
N ALA A 65 -13.81 -4.51 11.24
CA ALA A 65 -14.24 -5.57 10.32
C ALA A 65 -14.16 -6.99 10.93
N GLY A 66 -13.66 -7.13 12.17
CA GLY A 66 -13.64 -8.38 12.92
C GLY A 66 -12.33 -9.17 12.82
N TYR A 67 -11.27 -8.62 12.21
CA TYR A 67 -9.98 -9.29 12.12
C TYR A 67 -9.21 -9.23 13.44
N ASN A 68 -8.45 -10.29 13.75
CA ASN A 68 -7.49 -10.33 14.85
C ASN A 68 -6.18 -9.69 14.39
N CYS A 69 -6.01 -8.40 14.70
CA CYS A 69 -4.93 -7.61 14.16
C CYS A 69 -3.72 -7.50 15.09
N ARG A 70 -2.55 -7.34 14.48
CA ARG A 70 -1.34 -6.80 15.09
C ARG A 70 -0.75 -5.76 14.15
N ALA A 71 0.02 -4.82 14.68
CA ALA A 71 0.75 -3.86 13.86
C ALA A 71 2.18 -3.67 14.39
N VAL A 72 3.12 -3.45 13.48
CA VAL A 72 4.48 -3.01 13.78
C VAL A 72 4.71 -1.66 13.12
N GLU A 73 5.17 -0.70 13.92
CA GLU A 73 5.47 0.65 13.46
C GLU A 73 6.84 1.09 14.00
N HIS A 74 7.66 1.63 13.12
CA HIS A 74 9.04 2.02 13.49
C HIS A 74 9.08 3.33 14.29
N SER A 75 8.29 4.32 13.90
CA SER A 75 8.28 5.65 14.51
C SER A 75 7.55 5.66 15.85
N PRO A 76 8.23 5.99 16.97
CA PRO A 76 7.57 6.09 18.27
C PRO A 76 6.46 7.15 18.30
N GLN A 77 6.59 8.21 17.48
CA GLN A 77 5.57 9.25 17.37
C GLN A 77 4.30 8.71 16.68
N MET A 78 4.46 7.88 15.61
CA MET A 78 3.34 7.23 14.94
C MET A 78 2.70 6.16 15.82
N VAL A 79 3.48 5.39 16.57
CA VAL A 79 2.95 4.44 17.57
C VAL A 79 2.06 5.17 18.59
N ALA A 80 2.52 6.31 19.12
CA ALA A 80 1.72 7.11 20.06
C ALA A 80 0.43 7.64 19.39
N ALA A 81 0.53 8.14 18.15
CA ALA A 81 -0.61 8.66 17.42
C ALA A 81 -1.63 7.57 17.07
N ALA A 82 -1.17 6.37 16.67
CA ALA A 82 -2.02 5.23 16.39
C ALA A 82 -2.74 4.71 17.65
N ARG A 83 -2.03 4.63 18.78
CA ARG A 83 -2.66 4.30 20.08
C ARG A 83 -3.75 5.29 20.47
N ASP A 84 -3.51 6.60 20.29
CA ASP A 84 -4.50 7.64 20.52
C ASP A 84 -5.71 7.50 19.55
N THR A 85 -5.50 7.08 18.31
CA THR A 85 -6.58 6.78 17.38
C THR A 85 -7.42 5.59 17.83
N LEU A 86 -6.80 4.50 18.28
CA LEU A 86 -7.48 3.34 18.84
C LEU A 86 -8.27 3.67 20.11
N GLN A 87 -7.70 4.48 21.02
CA GLN A 87 -8.39 4.91 22.25
C GLN A 87 -9.67 5.70 21.93
N ARG A 88 -9.60 6.63 20.95
CA ARG A 88 -10.79 7.40 20.53
C ARG A 88 -11.88 6.54 19.91
N ARG A 89 -11.56 5.34 19.47
CA ARG A 89 -12.48 4.34 18.92
C ARG A 89 -12.87 3.27 19.93
N HIS A 90 -12.51 3.45 21.21
CA HIS A 90 -12.76 2.48 22.29
C HIS A 90 -12.11 1.10 22.04
N LEU A 91 -10.99 1.07 21.29
CA LEU A 91 -10.21 -0.13 20.99
C LEU A 91 -8.89 -0.18 21.77
N GLY A 92 -8.70 0.71 22.75
CA GLY A 92 -7.43 0.91 23.47
C GLY A 92 -7.07 -0.18 24.49
N GLU A 93 -7.96 -1.12 24.80
CA GLU A 93 -7.75 -2.13 25.86
C GLU A 93 -6.70 -3.18 25.49
N LYS A 94 -6.47 -3.44 24.20
CA LYS A 94 -5.50 -4.42 23.71
C LYS A 94 -4.24 -3.75 23.20
N ASN A 95 -3.11 -4.43 23.38
CA ASN A 95 -1.85 -3.97 22.78
C ASN A 95 -1.75 -4.40 21.29
N TRP A 96 -2.45 -3.66 20.42
CA TRP A 96 -2.48 -3.94 18.99
C TRP A 96 -1.18 -3.57 18.28
N ILE A 97 -0.42 -2.60 18.80
CA ILE A 97 0.71 -1.97 18.14
C ILE A 97 1.99 -2.20 18.93
N LEU A 98 3.00 -2.74 18.26
CA LEU A 98 4.36 -2.86 18.76
C LEU A 98 5.26 -1.87 18.04
N GLN A 99 6.14 -1.20 18.79
CA GLN A 99 7.22 -0.45 18.18
C GLN A 99 8.32 -1.41 17.75
N GLY A 100 8.70 -1.37 16.48
CA GLY A 100 9.70 -2.29 15.95
C GLY A 100 10.03 -2.02 14.49
N SER A 101 10.86 -2.89 13.94
CA SER A 101 11.28 -2.87 12.53
C SER A 101 10.64 -4.02 11.77
N ALA A 102 10.30 -3.80 10.51
CA ALA A 102 9.79 -4.84 9.62
C ALA A 102 10.85 -5.92 9.29
N GLN A 103 12.13 -5.58 9.41
CA GLN A 103 13.26 -6.50 9.23
C GLN A 103 13.45 -7.47 10.41
N HIS A 104 12.79 -7.23 11.56
CA HIS A 104 12.89 -8.07 12.76
C HIS A 104 11.53 -8.08 13.47
N LEU A 105 10.65 -8.96 13.03
CA LEU A 105 9.30 -9.04 13.55
C LEU A 105 9.25 -9.86 14.86
N PRO A 106 8.71 -9.31 15.97
CA PRO A 106 8.67 -9.98 17.26
C PRO A 106 7.51 -11.01 17.34
N PHE A 107 7.32 -11.78 16.29
CA PHE A 107 6.28 -12.79 16.18
C PHE A 107 6.85 -14.16 15.82
N SER A 108 6.16 -15.21 16.22
CA SER A 108 6.50 -16.58 15.84
C SER A 108 6.32 -16.80 14.33
N ALA A 109 7.02 -17.78 13.78
CA ALA A 109 6.76 -18.23 12.42
C ALA A 109 5.31 -18.72 12.29
N LYS A 110 4.72 -18.50 11.11
CA LYS A 110 3.37 -18.97 10.76
C LYS A 110 2.29 -18.43 11.72
N ALA A 111 2.43 -17.17 12.16
CA ALA A 111 1.50 -16.54 13.08
C ALA A 111 0.30 -15.88 12.37
N PHE A 112 0.46 -15.48 11.10
CA PHE A 112 -0.52 -14.67 10.39
C PHE A 112 -0.99 -15.32 9.10
N ASP A 113 -2.25 -15.06 8.75
CA ASP A 113 -2.84 -15.44 7.47
C ASP A 113 -2.57 -14.38 6.40
N THR A 114 -2.56 -13.11 6.82
CA THR A 114 -2.32 -11.97 5.93
C THR A 114 -1.36 -10.98 6.57
N VAL A 115 -0.40 -10.49 5.79
CA VAL A 115 0.42 -9.31 6.12
C VAL A 115 0.03 -8.19 5.18
N VAL A 116 -0.16 -6.98 5.71
CA VAL A 116 -0.59 -5.80 4.96
C VAL A 116 0.44 -4.69 5.11
N SER A 117 0.73 -3.99 4.02
CA SER A 117 1.51 -2.76 4.04
C SER A 117 0.93 -1.76 3.05
N THR A 118 0.62 -0.54 3.50
CA THR A 118 0.02 0.48 2.64
C THR A 118 0.92 1.70 2.52
N PHE A 119 1.24 2.07 1.28
CA PHE A 119 2.14 3.18 0.96
C PHE A 119 3.47 3.10 1.73
N PRO A 120 4.14 1.92 1.69
CA PRO A 120 5.36 1.72 2.46
C PRO A 120 6.49 2.63 1.96
N SER A 121 7.41 2.93 2.86
CA SER A 121 8.71 3.48 2.50
C SER A 121 9.65 2.37 1.98
N GLU A 122 10.93 2.68 1.85
CA GLU A 122 11.94 1.79 1.26
C GLU A 122 12.09 0.42 1.97
N TYR A 123 11.57 0.27 3.20
CA TYR A 123 11.69 -1.00 3.94
C TYR A 123 11.03 -2.19 3.22
N ILE A 124 10.00 -1.95 2.40
CA ILE A 124 9.29 -3.03 1.70
C ILE A 124 10.15 -3.69 0.60
N TYR A 125 11.18 -2.99 0.12
CA TYR A 125 12.13 -3.50 -0.88
C TYR A 125 13.32 -4.21 -0.25
N ASP A 126 13.42 -4.16 1.08
CA ASP A 126 14.50 -4.79 1.84
C ASP A 126 14.28 -6.32 1.87
N PRO A 127 15.28 -7.13 1.44
CA PRO A 127 15.19 -8.58 1.49
C PRO A 127 14.91 -9.13 2.89
N ASP A 128 15.45 -8.52 3.95
CA ASP A 128 15.23 -8.96 5.33
C ASP A 128 13.76 -8.77 5.75
N THR A 129 13.11 -7.69 5.27
CA THR A 129 11.66 -7.50 5.47
C THR A 129 10.87 -8.63 4.83
N ILE A 130 11.18 -8.99 3.59
CA ILE A 130 10.42 -10.03 2.87
C ILE A 130 10.70 -11.41 3.47
N ALA A 131 11.92 -11.68 3.93
CA ALA A 131 12.23 -12.90 4.68
C ALA A 131 11.39 -13.01 5.97
N GLU A 132 11.25 -11.93 6.73
CA GLU A 132 10.44 -11.89 7.94
C GLU A 132 8.94 -12.04 7.62
N VAL A 133 8.45 -11.40 6.56
CA VAL A 133 7.07 -11.57 6.07
C VAL A 133 6.81 -13.04 5.71
N GLU A 134 7.71 -13.65 4.92
CA GLU A 134 7.60 -15.07 4.58
C GLU A 134 7.57 -15.95 5.83
N ARG A 135 8.46 -15.70 6.79
CA ARG A 135 8.56 -16.47 8.03
C ARG A 135 7.27 -16.41 8.86
N VAL A 136 6.67 -15.23 9.01
CA VAL A 136 5.47 -15.05 9.85
C VAL A 136 4.19 -15.46 9.17
N LEU A 137 4.16 -15.54 7.82
CA LEU A 137 3.01 -16.02 7.07
C LEU A 137 2.82 -17.53 7.21
N ARG A 138 1.58 -17.96 7.42
CA ARG A 138 1.16 -19.35 7.30
C ARG A 138 1.27 -19.84 5.85
N PRO A 139 1.43 -21.14 5.62
CA PRO A 139 1.24 -21.71 4.27
C PRO A 139 -0.13 -21.31 3.71
N GLY A 140 -0.18 -20.88 2.44
CA GLY A 140 -1.39 -20.30 1.81
C GLY A 140 -1.72 -18.87 2.23
N GLY A 141 -0.95 -18.27 3.13
CA GLY A 141 -1.09 -16.86 3.52
C GLY A 141 -0.53 -15.90 2.46
N ARG A 142 -0.77 -14.60 2.65
CA ARG A 142 -0.37 -13.61 1.65
C ARG A 142 0.13 -12.29 2.24
N LEU A 143 1.03 -11.65 1.51
CA LEU A 143 1.39 -10.24 1.66
C LEU A 143 0.52 -9.40 0.71
N ILE A 144 -0.04 -8.29 1.19
CA ILE A 144 -0.76 -7.31 0.36
C ILE A 144 -0.07 -5.97 0.52
N VAL A 145 0.42 -5.41 -0.58
CA VAL A 145 1.09 -4.10 -0.60
C VAL A 145 0.31 -3.14 -1.48
N ILE A 146 -0.11 -2.02 -0.92
CA ILE A 146 -0.57 -0.87 -1.72
C ILE A 146 0.63 0.03 -1.96
N GLU A 147 1.17 0.03 -3.18
CA GLU A 147 2.40 0.72 -3.51
C GLU A 147 2.19 2.17 -3.90
N GLY A 148 1.05 2.47 -4.50
CA GLY A 148 0.75 3.81 -4.97
C GLY A 148 -0.70 3.97 -5.37
N ALA A 149 -1.10 5.22 -5.52
CA ALA A 149 -2.40 5.59 -6.03
C ALA A 149 -2.32 6.89 -6.83
N ASN A 150 -3.16 7.00 -7.84
CA ASN A 150 -3.31 8.21 -8.64
C ASN A 150 -4.74 8.75 -8.52
N LEU A 151 -4.87 10.07 -8.38
CA LEU A 151 -6.14 10.74 -8.63
C LEU A 151 -6.34 10.85 -10.14
N LEU A 152 -7.50 10.40 -10.60
CA LEU A 152 -7.95 10.67 -11.96
C LEU A 152 -8.47 12.12 -12.04
N PRO A 153 -8.55 12.72 -13.24
CA PRO A 153 -8.97 14.10 -13.40
C PRO A 153 -10.28 14.44 -12.67
N VAL A 154 -10.24 15.36 -11.72
CA VAL A 154 -11.40 15.77 -10.88
C VAL A 154 -11.86 17.17 -11.30
N GLY A 155 -12.23 17.33 -12.58
CA GLY A 155 -12.78 18.56 -13.11
C GLY A 155 -11.94 19.82 -12.84
N PHE A 156 -12.58 20.93 -12.52
CA PHE A 156 -11.92 22.25 -12.38
C PHE A 156 -11.00 22.39 -11.15
N LEU A 157 -11.11 21.52 -10.15
CA LEU A 157 -10.26 21.53 -8.96
C LEU A 157 -8.91 20.83 -9.18
N GLN A 158 -8.74 20.13 -10.29
CA GLN A 158 -7.53 19.35 -10.57
C GLN A 158 -6.24 20.18 -10.53
N PRO A 159 -6.14 21.40 -11.09
CA PRO A 159 -4.91 22.18 -11.02
C PRO A 159 -4.49 22.51 -9.58
N LEU A 160 -5.45 22.74 -8.69
CA LEU A 160 -5.20 23.02 -7.28
C LEU A 160 -4.68 21.76 -6.54
N LEU A 161 -5.26 20.60 -6.81
CA LEU A 161 -4.81 19.33 -6.24
C LEU A 161 -3.42 18.94 -6.74
N VAL A 162 -3.14 19.13 -8.03
CA VAL A 162 -1.82 18.93 -8.64
C VAL A 162 -0.80 19.85 -7.99
N LEU A 163 -1.13 21.12 -7.78
CA LEU A 163 -0.25 22.06 -7.09
C LEU A 163 0.02 21.63 -5.65
N ALA A 164 -0.98 21.19 -4.92
CA ALA A 164 -0.83 20.68 -3.55
C ALA A 164 0.06 19.43 -3.50
N GLN A 165 -0.10 18.49 -4.44
CA GLN A 165 0.77 17.32 -4.58
C GLN A 165 2.22 17.72 -4.91
N MET A 166 2.41 18.66 -5.82
CA MET A 166 3.75 19.20 -6.16
C MET A 166 4.44 19.85 -4.97
N LEU A 167 3.70 20.58 -4.15
CA LEU A 167 4.25 21.26 -2.95
C LEU A 167 4.69 20.23 -1.89
N VAL A 168 3.91 19.19 -1.66
CA VAL A 168 4.17 18.19 -0.61
C VAL A 168 5.18 17.12 -1.09
N TYR A 169 5.00 16.58 -2.28
CA TYR A 169 5.75 15.41 -2.77
C TYR A 169 6.74 15.74 -3.88
N GLY A 170 6.72 16.97 -4.40
CA GLY A 170 7.54 17.42 -5.50
C GLY A 170 6.98 17.04 -6.89
N PRO A 171 7.60 17.57 -7.98
CA PRO A 171 7.10 17.38 -9.35
C PRO A 171 7.01 15.91 -9.81
N SER A 172 7.84 15.04 -9.24
CA SER A 172 7.85 13.61 -9.57
C SER A 172 6.58 12.86 -9.14
N ALA A 173 5.84 13.38 -8.17
CA ALA A 173 4.59 12.78 -7.70
C ALA A 173 3.44 12.92 -8.71
N VAL A 174 3.52 13.95 -9.58
CA VAL A 174 2.47 14.25 -10.57
C VAL A 174 2.79 13.66 -11.95
N TYR A 175 4.08 13.60 -12.29
CA TYR A 175 4.52 13.16 -13.61
C TYR A 175 4.96 11.70 -13.67
N GLY A 176 4.96 10.98 -12.54
CA GLY A 176 5.56 9.67 -12.43
C GLY A 176 7.08 9.70 -12.71
N PRO A 177 7.83 8.64 -12.52
CA PRO A 177 9.19 8.57 -13.02
C PRO A 177 9.13 8.60 -14.56
N ARG A 178 9.62 9.67 -15.19
CA ARG A 178 9.67 9.88 -16.67
C ARG A 178 10.24 8.67 -17.44
N LYS A 179 10.94 7.78 -16.76
CA LYS A 179 11.57 6.59 -17.32
C LYS A 179 10.57 5.52 -17.78
N HIS A 180 9.35 5.50 -17.21
CA HIS A 180 8.35 4.48 -17.56
C HIS A 180 7.46 4.88 -18.74
N ARG A 181 7.19 6.18 -18.94
CA ARG A 181 6.38 6.62 -20.09
C ARG A 181 7.06 6.33 -21.45
N ASN A 182 8.40 6.37 -21.50
CA ASN A 182 9.14 6.00 -22.72
C ASN A 182 9.19 4.47 -22.93
N LEU A 183 9.15 3.68 -21.83
CA LEU A 183 9.06 2.21 -21.91
C LEU A 183 7.68 1.75 -22.39
N ASP A 184 6.60 2.40 -21.92
CA ASP A 184 5.23 2.10 -22.35
C ASP A 184 5.04 2.44 -23.84
N GLU A 185 5.61 3.56 -24.31
CA GLU A 185 5.61 3.95 -25.74
C GLU A 185 6.52 3.05 -26.59
N GLU A 186 7.63 2.57 -26.06
CA GLU A 186 8.56 1.69 -26.75
C GLU A 186 8.06 0.24 -26.78
N MET A 187 7.42 -0.24 -25.70
CA MET A 187 6.73 -1.54 -25.68
C MET A 187 5.50 -1.55 -26.60
N ALA A 188 4.74 -0.44 -26.67
CA ALA A 188 3.62 -0.32 -27.59
C ALA A 188 4.03 -0.30 -29.06
N ARG A 189 5.26 0.14 -29.39
CA ARG A 189 5.81 0.13 -30.77
C ARG A 189 6.38 -1.22 -31.18
N ASN A 190 6.83 -2.03 -30.21
CA ASN A 190 7.51 -3.29 -30.48
C ASN A 190 6.62 -4.53 -30.29
N GLN A 191 5.32 -4.37 -30.06
CA GLN A 191 4.40 -5.50 -30.03
C GLN A 191 4.12 -5.97 -31.47
N PRO A 192 4.39 -7.24 -31.82
CA PRO A 192 3.88 -7.82 -33.06
C PRO A 192 2.34 -7.83 -33.01
N ALA A 193 1.73 -7.58 -34.15
CA ALA A 193 0.28 -7.46 -34.31
C ALA A 193 -0.47 -8.81 -34.24
N GLU A 194 -0.16 -9.64 -33.26
CA GLU A 194 -0.91 -10.85 -32.97
C GLU A 194 -1.47 -10.77 -31.55
N ARG A 195 -2.76 -10.47 -31.47
CA ARG A 195 -3.55 -10.71 -30.25
C ARG A 195 -3.79 -12.22 -30.13
N PRO A 196 -3.32 -12.89 -29.08
CA PRO A 196 -3.87 -14.18 -28.71
C PRO A 196 -5.27 -13.93 -28.17
N GLU A 197 -6.29 -14.48 -28.83
CA GLU A 197 -7.72 -14.37 -28.45
C GLU A 197 -8.08 -15.15 -27.17
N ASP A 198 -7.11 -15.72 -26.46
CA ASP A 198 -7.31 -16.57 -25.28
C ASP A 198 -6.78 -16.02 -23.95
N MET A 199 -6.53 -14.71 -23.85
CA MET A 199 -6.25 -14.14 -22.55
C MET A 199 -7.57 -13.91 -21.82
N ILE A 200 -7.98 -14.87 -21.00
CA ILE A 200 -9.09 -14.77 -20.04
C ILE A 200 -8.75 -13.61 -19.09
N VAL A 201 -9.19 -12.43 -19.46
CA VAL A 201 -9.35 -11.31 -18.54
C VAL A 201 -10.49 -11.73 -17.63
N ASP A 202 -10.18 -12.21 -16.44
CA ASP A 202 -11.17 -12.37 -15.38
C ASP A 202 -11.70 -10.97 -15.06
N ARG A 203 -12.75 -10.62 -15.82
CA ARG A 203 -13.43 -9.32 -15.71
C ARG A 203 -14.16 -9.28 -14.40
N SER A 204 -13.57 -8.55 -13.46
CA SER A 204 -14.28 -7.74 -12.47
C SER A 204 -15.33 -8.45 -11.64
N ARG A 205 -14.99 -8.73 -10.41
CA ARG A 205 -15.99 -8.59 -9.35
C ARG A 205 -16.36 -7.12 -9.29
N GLU A 206 -17.44 -6.73 -9.95
CA GLU A 206 -18.15 -5.50 -9.61
C GLU A 206 -18.65 -5.66 -8.17
N THR A 207 -17.87 -5.16 -7.23
CA THR A 207 -18.43 -4.85 -5.91
C THR A 207 -19.38 -3.69 -6.15
N GLY A 208 -20.62 -3.74 -5.59
CA GLY A 208 -21.65 -2.68 -5.77
C GLY A 208 -21.21 -1.25 -5.34
N THR A 209 -19.93 -1.00 -5.26
CA THR A 209 -19.26 0.25 -4.90
C THR A 209 -18.77 1.05 -6.12
N GLY A 210 -18.98 0.57 -7.35
CA GLY A 210 -18.46 1.22 -8.57
C GLY A 210 -16.92 1.16 -8.69
N ILE A 211 -16.28 0.21 -8.01
CA ILE A 211 -14.84 -0.03 -8.10
C ILE A 211 -14.62 -1.28 -8.95
N THR A 212 -13.82 -1.15 -10.01
CA THR A 212 -13.36 -2.28 -10.83
C THR A 212 -11.96 -2.70 -10.40
N THR A 213 -11.69 -4.00 -10.40
CA THR A 213 -10.36 -4.56 -10.13
C THR A 213 -9.95 -5.41 -11.32
N GLU A 214 -8.74 -5.22 -11.80
CA GLU A 214 -8.14 -6.03 -12.85
C GLU A 214 -6.79 -6.59 -12.40
N VAL A 215 -6.46 -7.80 -12.83
CA VAL A 215 -5.10 -8.35 -12.74
C VAL A 215 -4.29 -7.76 -13.87
N VAL A 216 -3.10 -7.27 -13.53
CA VAL A 216 -2.17 -6.63 -14.50
C VAL A 216 -0.93 -7.53 -14.60
N PRO A 217 -0.86 -8.44 -15.57
CA PRO A 217 0.35 -9.20 -15.85
C PRO A 217 1.48 -8.22 -16.21
N ASP A 218 2.71 -8.55 -15.82
CA ASP A 218 3.91 -7.75 -16.10
C ASP A 218 3.82 -6.28 -15.69
N ALA A 219 3.05 -6.01 -14.61
CA ALA A 219 2.93 -4.65 -14.09
C ALA A 219 4.30 -4.06 -13.76
N TRP A 220 4.51 -2.78 -14.09
CA TRP A 220 5.73 -2.04 -13.76
C TRP A 220 5.90 -1.80 -12.25
N PHE A 221 4.81 -1.84 -11.50
CA PHE A 221 4.81 -1.71 -10.04
C PHE A 221 5.04 -3.07 -9.37
N GLY A 222 5.59 -3.07 -8.17
CA GLY A 222 5.90 -4.27 -7.40
C GLY A 222 7.14 -5.04 -7.84
N GLN A 223 7.69 -4.79 -9.03
CA GLN A 223 8.84 -5.53 -9.55
C GLN A 223 10.09 -5.44 -8.67
N HIS A 224 10.20 -4.38 -7.87
CA HIS A 224 11.34 -4.16 -6.98
C HIS A 224 11.19 -4.85 -5.62
N ILE A 225 10.00 -5.37 -5.28
CA ILE A 225 9.78 -6.16 -4.07
C ILE A 225 10.29 -7.58 -4.36
N PRO A 226 11.27 -8.11 -3.63
CA PRO A 226 11.94 -9.38 -3.98
C PRO A 226 11.13 -10.63 -3.57
N LEU A 227 9.84 -10.70 -3.93
CA LEU A 227 8.88 -11.72 -3.49
C LEU A 227 9.32 -13.14 -3.87
N GLU A 228 9.68 -13.34 -5.13
CA GLU A 228 10.00 -14.66 -5.68
C GLU A 228 11.26 -15.28 -5.04
N LYS A 229 12.19 -14.43 -4.61
CA LYS A 229 13.41 -14.87 -3.91
C LYS A 229 13.10 -15.57 -2.57
N PHE A 230 11.93 -15.27 -2.00
CA PHE A 230 11.46 -15.82 -0.73
C PHE A 230 10.25 -16.75 -0.89
N GLY A 231 10.00 -17.26 -2.11
CA GLY A 231 8.91 -18.21 -2.34
C GLY A 231 7.49 -17.62 -2.28
N LEU A 232 7.37 -16.30 -2.44
CA LEU A 232 6.09 -15.62 -2.53
C LEU A 232 5.74 -15.38 -4.01
N HIS A 233 4.65 -15.97 -4.49
CA HIS A 233 4.19 -15.78 -5.87
C HIS A 233 3.53 -14.43 -6.04
N ARG A 234 4.02 -13.64 -6.97
CA ARG A 234 3.51 -12.31 -7.28
C ARG A 234 2.20 -12.37 -8.06
N ARG A 235 1.26 -11.54 -7.65
CA ARG A 235 0.11 -11.11 -8.43
C ARG A 235 -0.03 -9.59 -8.31
N SER A 236 -0.16 -8.90 -9.42
CA SER A 236 -0.36 -7.47 -9.46
C SER A 236 -1.79 -7.15 -9.86
N GLU A 237 -2.41 -6.23 -9.14
CA GLU A 237 -3.78 -5.78 -9.37
C GLU A 237 -3.85 -4.27 -9.46
N ARG A 238 -4.76 -3.77 -10.27
CA ARG A 238 -5.15 -2.37 -10.30
C ARG A 238 -6.62 -2.26 -9.93
N ALA A 239 -6.92 -1.54 -8.83
CA ALA A 239 -8.27 -1.16 -8.48
C ALA A 239 -8.56 0.26 -8.95
N ARG A 240 -9.69 0.48 -9.62
CA ARG A 240 -10.04 1.77 -10.22
C ARG A 240 -11.47 2.15 -9.90
N SER A 241 -11.66 3.42 -9.54
CA SER A 241 -12.96 4.10 -9.45
C SER A 241 -13.04 5.21 -10.49
N SER A 242 -14.14 5.97 -10.51
CA SER A 242 -14.29 7.15 -11.37
C SER A 242 -13.28 8.27 -11.06
N HIS A 243 -12.68 8.29 -9.86
CA HIS A 243 -11.87 9.41 -9.37
C HIS A 243 -10.42 9.05 -9.04
N TRP A 244 -10.09 7.76 -9.00
CA TRP A 244 -8.74 7.31 -8.62
C TRP A 244 -8.46 5.89 -9.12
N GLU A 245 -7.19 5.54 -9.12
CA GLU A 245 -6.68 4.19 -9.31
C GLU A 245 -5.61 3.87 -8.26
N VAL A 246 -5.54 2.60 -7.85
CA VAL A 246 -4.62 2.09 -6.82
C VAL A 246 -3.88 0.87 -7.37
N TYR A 247 -2.58 0.82 -7.12
CA TYR A 247 -1.69 -0.25 -7.53
C TYR A 247 -1.41 -1.17 -6.34
N ILE A 248 -1.70 -2.46 -6.52
CA ILE A 248 -1.68 -3.45 -5.46
C ILE A 248 -0.81 -4.62 -5.89
N THR A 249 0.21 -4.94 -5.09
CA THR A 249 1.02 -6.14 -5.26
C THR A 249 0.65 -7.14 -4.17
N ILE A 250 0.40 -8.38 -4.56
CA ILE A 250 0.09 -9.49 -3.67
C ILE A 250 1.20 -10.54 -3.84
N GLY A 251 1.79 -10.94 -2.72
CA GLY A 251 2.72 -12.07 -2.65
C GLY A 251 2.05 -13.24 -1.96
N GLU A 252 1.76 -14.31 -2.68
CA GLU A 252 1.09 -15.49 -2.13
C GLU A 252 2.10 -16.57 -1.75
N LYS A 253 2.07 -17.01 -0.48
CA LYS A 253 2.89 -18.13 0.00
C LYS A 253 2.22 -19.44 -0.38
N ILE A 254 2.98 -20.32 -1.06
CA ILE A 254 2.47 -21.64 -1.43
C ILE A 254 2.13 -22.45 -0.17
N PRO A 255 1.06 -23.26 -0.21
CA PRO A 255 0.68 -24.15 0.87
C PRO A 255 1.76 -25.14 1.31
#